data_33f150c005304c9f970ffa217d7042c0
#
_entry.id   33f150c005304c9f970ffa217d7042c0
#
_cell.length_a   1.000
_cell.length_b   1.000
_cell.length_c   1.000
_cell.angle_alpha   90.00
_cell.angle_beta   90.00
_cell.angle_gamma   90.00
#
_symmetry.space_group_name_H-M   'P 1'
#
loop_
_entity.id
_entity.type
_entity.pdbx_description
1 polymer ?
#
loop_
_entity_poly.entity_id
_entity_poly.type
_entity_poly.pdbx_seq_one_letter_code
_entity_poly.pdbx_strand_id
1 'polypeptide(L)'
;MRIDAHHHLWDLDVRDQPWTRTIPVLRHSFTMDDLRPELHRSAVDATVVVQTLPTPEETPELLALAARDPHIRAVVGWTDLTHPAISDHLSELLAHPGGAALAGIRHGVQDEPDPQWLNRPDARRGLAAVGAAGLAYDLLVRPDQLPAAVRTVREMPDVRFVLDHAGNPEIAPDGLERWAALLAGLGHCDNVAVKLSGLVTRAPAPHAPSLRPYADVLLEQFGPERLMFGSDWPVCLRATDYAGTVAVAESLTGALSTDESAQVYGGTAARWYGTDT
;
A
#
# COMPACT_ATOMS: atom_id res chain seq x y z
N MET A 1 8.58 -10.06 -14.23
CA MET A 1 8.98 -8.86 -13.48
C MET A 1 8.46 -9.00 -12.06
N ARG A 2 9.33 -8.84 -11.06
CA ARG A 2 8.96 -8.88 -9.64
C ARG A 2 8.87 -7.46 -9.11
N ILE A 3 7.76 -7.11 -8.47
CA ILE A 3 7.45 -5.74 -8.02
C ILE A 3 7.24 -5.76 -6.51
N ASP A 4 7.91 -4.84 -5.80
CA ASP A 4 7.57 -4.45 -4.44
C ASP A 4 6.51 -3.35 -4.51
N ALA A 5 5.26 -3.68 -4.21
CA ALA A 5 4.12 -2.78 -4.37
C ALA A 5 3.93 -1.80 -3.19
N HIS A 6 4.86 -1.77 -2.22
CA HIS A 6 4.75 -0.86 -1.08
C HIS A 6 6.07 -0.65 -0.37
N HIS A 7 6.68 0.49 -0.58
CA HIS A 7 7.79 0.98 0.25
C HIS A 7 7.72 2.50 0.41
N HIS A 8 8.52 3.04 1.31
CA HIS A 8 8.61 4.47 1.59
C HIS A 8 10.03 4.96 1.48
N LEU A 9 10.17 6.25 1.20
CA LEU A 9 11.44 6.98 1.20
C LEU A 9 11.22 8.30 1.94
N TRP A 10 12.24 8.76 2.66
CA TRP A 10 12.25 10.09 3.25
C TRP A 10 13.69 10.55 3.53
N ASP A 11 13.84 11.86 3.57
CA ASP A 11 15.06 12.53 3.98
C ASP A 11 14.74 13.47 5.16
N LEU A 12 15.32 13.18 6.33
CA LEU A 12 15.09 13.96 7.55
C LEU A 12 15.74 15.34 7.50
N ASP A 13 16.71 15.57 6.61
CA ASP A 13 17.29 16.89 6.38
C ASP A 13 16.36 17.78 5.54
N VAL A 14 15.46 17.17 4.74
CA VAL A 14 14.45 17.87 3.95
C VAL A 14 13.16 18.06 4.75
N ARG A 15 12.65 16.98 5.39
CA ARG A 15 11.39 17.02 6.12
C ARG A 15 11.37 16.03 7.28
N ASP A 16 11.01 16.53 8.48
CA ASP A 16 10.82 15.66 9.64
C ASP A 16 9.70 14.64 9.39
N GLN A 17 9.90 13.44 9.93
CA GLN A 17 8.90 12.35 9.97
C GLN A 17 8.42 12.18 11.43
N PRO A 18 7.41 12.95 11.89
CA PRO A 18 7.03 13.00 13.30
C PRO A 18 6.63 11.64 13.88
N TRP A 19 6.00 10.80 13.07
CA TRP A 19 5.57 9.46 13.45
C TRP A 19 6.72 8.50 13.76
N THR A 20 7.96 8.79 13.29
CA THR A 20 9.15 7.97 13.57
C THR A 20 9.85 8.32 14.89
N ARG A 21 9.45 9.42 15.56
CA ARG A 21 10.19 9.95 16.73
C ARG A 21 10.38 8.96 17.86
N THR A 22 9.45 8.03 18.03
CA THR A 22 9.50 6.99 19.08
C THR A 22 10.04 5.65 18.57
N ILE A 23 10.54 5.62 17.32
CA ILE A 23 10.98 4.38 16.66
C ILE A 23 12.44 4.58 16.18
N PRO A 24 13.45 4.30 17.04
CA PRO A 24 14.85 4.64 16.77
C PRO A 24 15.38 4.09 15.44
N VAL A 25 15.00 2.87 15.05
CA VAL A 25 15.44 2.24 13.79
C VAL A 25 14.91 2.98 12.55
N LEU A 26 13.89 3.80 12.66
CA LEU A 26 13.33 4.59 11.57
C LEU A 26 13.76 6.07 11.62
N ARG A 27 14.58 6.45 12.60
CA ARG A 27 14.93 7.86 12.85
C ARG A 27 16.19 8.29 12.12
N HIS A 28 16.32 7.96 10.84
CA HIS A 28 17.29 8.47 9.90
C HIS A 28 16.67 8.55 8.49
N SER A 29 17.39 9.13 7.54
CA SER A 29 16.95 9.20 6.14
C SER A 29 17.03 7.83 5.49
N PHE A 30 16.08 7.53 4.59
CA PHE A 30 16.03 6.31 3.80
C PHE A 30 15.81 6.67 2.33
N THR A 31 16.74 6.29 1.49
CA THR A 31 16.82 6.67 0.08
C THR A 31 16.82 5.46 -0.84
N MET A 32 16.71 5.69 -2.16
CA MET A 32 16.88 4.61 -3.13
C MET A 32 18.31 4.02 -3.11
N ASP A 33 19.31 4.77 -2.69
CA ASP A 33 20.68 4.23 -2.55
C ASP A 33 20.77 3.18 -1.44
N ASP A 34 19.94 3.31 -0.39
CA ASP A 34 19.84 2.31 0.68
C ASP A 34 19.00 1.10 0.23
N LEU A 35 17.93 1.33 -0.54
CA LEU A 35 17.01 0.28 -0.96
C LEU A 35 17.54 -0.56 -2.14
N ARG A 36 18.23 0.04 -3.10
CA ARG A 36 18.65 -0.63 -4.35
C ARG A 36 19.50 -1.89 -4.12
N PRO A 37 20.44 -1.95 -3.17
CA PRO A 37 21.15 -3.19 -2.85
C PRO A 37 20.24 -4.31 -2.35
N GLU A 38 19.15 -3.96 -1.62
CA GLU A 38 18.18 -4.91 -1.11
C GLU A 38 17.31 -5.46 -2.23
N LEU A 39 16.85 -4.61 -3.16
CA LEU A 39 16.11 -5.03 -4.35
C LEU A 39 16.90 -6.03 -5.17
N HIS A 40 18.17 -5.72 -5.43
CA HIS A 40 19.05 -6.59 -6.20
C HIS A 40 19.25 -7.96 -5.52
N ARG A 41 19.52 -7.98 -4.21
CA ARG A 41 19.70 -9.23 -3.45
C ARG A 41 18.44 -10.11 -3.43
N SER A 42 17.27 -9.48 -3.47
CA SER A 42 15.97 -10.16 -3.42
C SER A 42 15.33 -10.38 -4.79
N ALA A 43 16.08 -10.10 -5.87
CA ALA A 43 15.61 -10.21 -7.26
C ALA A 43 14.28 -9.47 -7.49
N VAL A 44 14.16 -8.25 -6.93
CA VAL A 44 13.02 -7.34 -7.17
C VAL A 44 13.43 -6.36 -8.27
N ASP A 45 12.65 -6.31 -9.33
CA ASP A 45 12.94 -5.56 -10.55
C ASP A 45 12.43 -4.12 -10.49
N ALA A 46 11.31 -3.91 -9.77
CA ALA A 46 10.61 -2.64 -9.75
C ALA A 46 9.87 -2.41 -8.43
N THR A 47 9.51 -1.16 -8.17
CA THR A 47 8.84 -0.77 -6.92
C THR A 47 7.71 0.23 -7.14
N VAL A 48 6.79 0.27 -6.18
CA VAL A 48 5.79 1.32 -6.00
C VAL A 48 6.14 2.08 -4.73
N VAL A 49 6.57 3.32 -4.88
CA VAL A 49 6.83 4.21 -3.74
C VAL A 49 5.53 4.84 -3.25
N VAL A 50 5.34 4.84 -1.93
CA VAL A 50 4.11 5.34 -1.29
C VAL A 50 4.44 6.51 -0.37
N GLN A 51 3.63 7.56 -0.41
CA GLN A 51 3.77 8.75 0.44
C GLN A 51 3.85 8.39 1.93
N THR A 52 4.45 9.26 2.74
CA THR A 52 4.59 9.11 4.19
C THR A 52 3.80 10.14 4.99
N LEU A 53 3.65 11.34 4.47
CA LEU A 53 3.01 12.48 5.15
C LEU A 53 1.87 13.06 4.32
N PRO A 54 0.80 13.56 4.98
CA PRO A 54 -0.28 14.27 4.30
C PRO A 54 0.13 15.73 3.99
N THR A 55 1.12 15.90 3.10
CA THR A 55 1.63 17.20 2.68
C THR A 55 1.70 17.32 1.16
N PRO A 56 1.31 18.46 0.57
CA PRO A 56 1.26 18.65 -0.87
C PRO A 56 2.65 18.60 -1.56
N GLU A 57 3.73 18.82 -0.81
CA GLU A 57 5.09 18.84 -1.35
C GLU A 57 5.63 17.43 -1.64
N GLU A 58 5.22 16.42 -0.89
CA GLU A 58 5.83 15.09 -0.97
C GLU A 58 5.52 14.40 -2.30
N THR A 59 4.30 14.50 -2.82
CA THR A 59 3.95 13.83 -4.10
C THR A 59 4.79 14.34 -5.28
N PRO A 60 4.95 15.66 -5.52
CA PRO A 60 5.87 16.17 -6.56
C PRO A 60 7.31 15.69 -6.39
N GLU A 61 7.81 15.60 -5.16
CA GLU A 61 9.16 15.09 -4.87
C GLU A 61 9.32 13.62 -5.26
N LEU A 62 8.35 12.77 -4.91
CA LEU A 62 8.33 11.35 -5.30
C LEU A 62 8.20 11.17 -6.82
N LEU A 63 7.40 11.99 -7.50
CA LEU A 63 7.30 11.98 -8.96
C LEU A 63 8.61 12.39 -9.63
N ALA A 64 9.29 13.41 -9.10
CA ALA A 64 10.59 13.83 -9.59
C ALA A 64 11.67 12.75 -9.36
N LEU A 65 11.56 11.96 -8.29
CA LEU A 65 12.43 10.82 -8.03
C LEU A 65 12.14 9.67 -9.00
N ALA A 66 10.89 9.32 -9.22
CA ALA A 66 10.48 8.29 -10.18
C ALA A 66 10.93 8.60 -11.60
N ALA A 67 10.93 9.88 -12.01
CA ALA A 67 11.45 10.30 -13.32
C ALA A 67 12.97 10.04 -13.50
N ARG A 68 13.71 9.82 -12.42
CA ARG A 68 15.18 9.65 -12.43
C ARG A 68 15.65 8.26 -12.06
N ASP A 69 14.83 7.48 -11.32
CA ASP A 69 15.20 6.12 -10.89
C ASP A 69 14.29 5.10 -11.59
N PRO A 70 14.85 4.25 -12.46
CA PRO A 70 14.07 3.29 -13.24
C PRO A 70 13.47 2.16 -12.42
N HIS A 71 13.89 1.96 -11.15
CA HIS A 71 13.28 0.98 -10.26
C HIS A 71 11.91 1.45 -9.76
N ILE A 72 11.67 2.77 -9.67
CA ILE A 72 10.38 3.30 -9.24
C ILE A 72 9.47 3.37 -10.47
N ARG A 73 8.53 2.43 -10.58
CA ARG A 73 7.58 2.34 -11.69
C ARG A 73 6.26 3.06 -11.43
N ALA A 74 5.90 3.20 -10.15
CA ALA A 74 4.69 3.89 -9.76
C ALA A 74 4.86 4.67 -8.46
N VAL A 75 4.05 5.70 -8.32
CA VAL A 75 3.94 6.54 -7.12
C VAL A 75 2.50 6.51 -6.63
N VAL A 76 2.33 6.18 -5.35
CA VAL A 76 1.09 6.43 -4.62
C VAL A 76 1.30 7.69 -3.79
N GLY A 77 0.76 8.79 -4.26
CA GLY A 77 0.94 10.11 -3.66
C GLY A 77 -0.16 10.48 -2.67
N TRP A 78 -0.13 11.72 -2.24
CA TRP A 78 -1.16 12.33 -1.42
C TRP A 78 -1.63 13.64 -2.03
N THR A 79 -2.92 13.91 -1.88
CA THR A 79 -3.54 15.24 -2.04
C THR A 79 -4.76 15.29 -1.12
N ASP A 80 -5.21 16.49 -0.74
CA ASP A 80 -6.39 16.66 0.10
C ASP A 80 -7.67 16.26 -0.65
N LEU A 81 -8.16 15.06 -0.38
CA LEU A 81 -9.39 14.51 -0.98
C LEU A 81 -10.63 15.35 -0.66
N THR A 82 -10.62 16.07 0.46
CA THR A 82 -11.78 16.86 0.91
C THR A 82 -11.85 18.23 0.24
N HIS A 83 -10.76 18.66 -0.41
CA HIS A 83 -10.67 19.96 -1.05
C HIS A 83 -11.67 20.08 -2.23
N PRO A 84 -12.39 21.21 -2.37
CA PRO A 84 -13.34 21.40 -3.47
C PRO A 84 -12.73 21.30 -4.86
N ALA A 85 -11.48 21.74 -5.04
CA ALA A 85 -10.73 21.72 -6.29
C ALA A 85 -9.88 20.44 -6.48
N ILE A 86 -10.27 19.32 -5.89
CA ILE A 86 -9.50 18.05 -5.94
C ILE A 86 -9.18 17.61 -7.38
N SER A 87 -10.10 17.78 -8.31
CA SER A 87 -9.87 17.43 -9.73
C SER A 87 -8.76 18.27 -10.38
N ASP A 88 -8.65 19.54 -10.01
CA ASP A 88 -7.59 20.42 -10.52
C ASP A 88 -6.23 20.00 -9.94
N HIS A 89 -6.17 19.72 -8.63
CA HIS A 89 -4.95 19.23 -7.96
C HIS A 89 -4.47 17.90 -8.58
N LEU A 90 -5.37 16.96 -8.87
CA LEU A 90 -5.00 15.70 -9.54
C LEU A 90 -4.47 15.95 -10.96
N SER A 91 -5.09 16.89 -11.69
CA SER A 91 -4.65 17.27 -13.03
C SER A 91 -3.26 17.93 -13.01
N GLU A 92 -2.96 18.76 -12.02
CA GLU A 92 -1.64 19.37 -11.81
C GLU A 92 -0.58 18.30 -11.51
N LEU A 93 -0.88 17.33 -10.65
CA LEU A 93 0.03 16.22 -10.34
C LEU A 93 0.30 15.34 -11.57
N LEU A 94 -0.72 15.04 -12.37
CA LEU A 94 -0.58 14.26 -13.61
C LEU A 94 0.23 15.04 -14.69
N ALA A 95 0.13 16.36 -14.71
CA ALA A 95 0.90 17.22 -15.60
C ALA A 95 2.34 17.49 -15.13
N HIS A 96 2.70 17.09 -13.89
CA HIS A 96 4.05 17.27 -13.34
C HIS A 96 5.08 16.48 -14.15
N PRO A 97 6.34 16.96 -14.30
CA PRO A 97 7.44 16.13 -14.79
C PRO A 97 7.56 14.84 -13.95
N GLY A 98 7.34 13.69 -14.58
CA GLY A 98 7.22 12.42 -13.85
C GLY A 98 5.79 12.03 -13.46
N GLY A 99 4.79 12.85 -13.75
CA GLY A 99 3.36 12.59 -13.48
C GLY A 99 2.83 11.30 -14.12
N ALA A 100 3.47 10.81 -15.19
CA ALA A 100 3.19 9.51 -15.79
C ALA A 100 3.40 8.34 -14.80
N ALA A 101 4.19 8.51 -13.74
CA ALA A 101 4.38 7.52 -12.69
C ALA A 101 3.30 7.60 -11.59
N LEU A 102 2.45 8.64 -11.56
CA LEU A 102 1.36 8.73 -10.58
C LEU A 102 0.32 7.65 -10.88
N ALA A 103 0.22 6.66 -10.00
CA ALA A 103 -0.64 5.50 -10.18
C ALA A 103 -1.76 5.41 -9.13
N GLY A 104 -1.60 6.09 -8.01
CA GLY A 104 -2.58 6.09 -6.94
C GLY A 104 -2.46 7.28 -5.99
N ILE A 105 -3.50 7.40 -5.17
CA ILE A 105 -3.56 8.37 -4.07
C ILE A 105 -3.84 7.60 -2.77
N ARG A 106 -3.20 8.02 -1.69
CA ARG A 106 -3.45 7.51 -0.34
C ARG A 106 -3.66 8.64 0.66
N HIS A 107 -4.67 8.49 1.49
CA HIS A 107 -4.83 9.27 2.71
C HIS A 107 -4.77 8.35 3.92
N GLY A 108 -4.10 8.79 5.00
CA GLY A 108 -3.99 8.03 6.25
C GLY A 108 -5.31 7.99 7.03
N VAL A 109 -6.32 7.30 6.51
CA VAL A 109 -7.64 7.19 7.17
C VAL A 109 -7.51 6.60 8.56
N GLN A 110 -6.50 5.76 8.80
CA GLN A 110 -6.19 5.22 10.13
C GLN A 110 -5.95 6.31 11.19
N ASP A 111 -5.52 7.50 10.79
CA ASP A 111 -5.21 8.60 11.69
C ASP A 111 -6.42 9.52 11.92
N GLU A 112 -7.49 9.32 11.16
CA GLU A 112 -8.73 10.06 11.31
C GLU A 112 -9.51 9.61 12.55
N PRO A 113 -10.01 10.57 13.36
CA PRO A 113 -10.77 10.24 14.57
C PRO A 113 -12.16 9.66 14.26
N ASP A 114 -12.74 10.01 13.11
CA ASP A 114 -14.04 9.51 12.67
C ASP A 114 -13.89 8.16 11.95
N PRO A 115 -14.38 7.03 12.49
CA PRO A 115 -14.31 5.74 11.83
C PRO A 115 -15.15 5.68 10.53
N GLN A 116 -16.04 6.65 10.31
CA GLN A 116 -16.86 6.79 9.10
C GLN A 116 -16.28 7.78 8.09
N TRP A 117 -15.04 8.24 8.25
CA TRP A 117 -14.41 9.27 7.41
C TRP A 117 -14.57 8.99 5.90
N LEU A 118 -14.38 7.74 5.45
CA LEU A 118 -14.55 7.34 4.05
C LEU A 118 -15.99 7.54 3.52
N ASN A 119 -16.98 7.59 4.40
CA ASN A 119 -18.39 7.79 4.03
C ASN A 119 -18.81 9.27 4.02
N ARG A 120 -17.92 10.19 4.38
CA ARG A 120 -18.19 11.62 4.32
C ARG A 120 -18.44 12.07 2.87
N PRO A 121 -19.38 12.98 2.61
CA PRO A 121 -19.66 13.44 1.25
C PRO A 121 -18.47 14.08 0.54
N ASP A 122 -17.62 14.82 1.27
CA ASP A 122 -16.42 15.46 0.74
C ASP A 122 -15.32 14.42 0.40
N ALA A 123 -15.08 13.43 1.27
CA ALA A 123 -14.16 12.34 1.00
C ALA A 123 -14.61 11.52 -0.23
N ARG A 124 -15.91 11.19 -0.32
CA ARG A 124 -16.46 10.46 -1.49
C ARG A 124 -16.34 11.23 -2.79
N ARG A 125 -16.52 12.54 -2.75
CA ARG A 125 -16.25 13.39 -3.92
C ARG A 125 -14.80 13.27 -4.37
N GLY A 126 -13.86 13.30 -3.42
CA GLY A 126 -12.44 13.12 -3.70
C GLY A 126 -12.12 11.73 -4.27
N LEU A 127 -12.67 10.66 -3.69
CA LEU A 127 -12.51 9.29 -4.20
C LEU A 127 -13.05 9.15 -5.64
N ALA A 128 -14.19 9.76 -5.93
CA ALA A 128 -14.74 9.78 -7.29
C ALA A 128 -13.82 10.51 -8.27
N ALA A 129 -13.20 11.62 -7.84
CA ALA A 129 -12.23 12.35 -8.66
C ALA A 129 -10.96 11.51 -8.91
N VAL A 130 -10.47 10.76 -7.92
CA VAL A 130 -9.33 9.83 -8.08
C VAL A 130 -9.66 8.76 -9.12
N GLY A 131 -10.85 8.13 -9.05
CA GLY A 131 -11.30 7.16 -10.03
C GLY A 131 -11.45 7.75 -11.43
N ALA A 132 -12.03 8.95 -11.54
CA ALA A 132 -12.18 9.67 -12.83
C ALA A 132 -10.83 10.04 -13.45
N ALA A 133 -9.79 10.27 -12.64
CA ALA A 133 -8.42 10.49 -13.09
C ALA A 133 -7.70 9.18 -13.52
N GLY A 134 -8.36 8.01 -13.42
CA GLY A 134 -7.78 6.70 -13.74
C GLY A 134 -6.80 6.17 -12.68
N LEU A 135 -6.74 6.78 -11.50
CA LEU A 135 -5.85 6.41 -10.41
C LEU A 135 -6.50 5.38 -9.48
N ALA A 136 -5.66 4.59 -8.80
CA ALA A 136 -6.10 3.76 -7.68
C ALA A 136 -6.20 4.58 -6.40
N TYR A 137 -7.02 4.11 -5.44
CA TYR A 137 -7.02 4.66 -4.10
C TYR A 137 -6.57 3.62 -3.07
N ASP A 138 -5.46 3.90 -2.39
CA ASP A 138 -4.93 3.02 -1.36
C ASP A 138 -5.63 3.27 -0.01
N LEU A 139 -6.27 2.21 0.51
CA LEU A 139 -7.02 2.21 1.76
C LEU A 139 -6.09 1.89 2.94
N LEU A 140 -5.55 2.91 3.59
CA LEU A 140 -4.82 2.75 4.85
C LEU A 140 -5.78 2.95 6.03
N VAL A 141 -6.29 1.85 6.57
CA VAL A 141 -7.37 1.83 7.58
C VAL A 141 -7.02 0.96 8.77
N ARG A 142 -7.63 1.25 9.94
CA ARG A 142 -7.65 0.34 11.10
C ARG A 142 -8.78 -0.67 10.96
N PRO A 143 -8.75 -1.80 11.72
CA PRO A 143 -9.81 -2.80 11.69
C PRO A 143 -11.21 -2.26 12.01
N ASP A 144 -11.34 -1.27 12.90
CA ASP A 144 -12.62 -0.63 13.25
C ASP A 144 -13.19 0.23 12.11
N GLN A 145 -12.36 0.63 11.13
CA GLN A 145 -12.74 1.39 9.94
C GLN A 145 -13.07 0.50 8.73
N LEU A 146 -12.77 -0.81 8.79
CA LEU A 146 -13.09 -1.75 7.69
C LEU A 146 -14.57 -1.76 7.29
N PRO A 147 -15.56 -1.67 8.20
CA PRO A 147 -16.96 -1.57 7.80
C PRO A 147 -17.26 -0.36 6.91
N ALA A 148 -16.62 0.79 7.18
CA ALA A 148 -16.73 1.98 6.33
C ALA A 148 -16.06 1.76 4.97
N ALA A 149 -14.88 1.13 4.95
CA ALA A 149 -14.18 0.78 3.72
C ALA A 149 -15.00 -0.19 2.83
N VAL A 150 -15.58 -1.25 3.40
CA VAL A 150 -16.47 -2.18 2.69
C VAL A 150 -17.62 -1.44 2.04
N ARG A 151 -18.29 -0.56 2.79
CA ARG A 151 -19.39 0.24 2.26
C ARG A 151 -18.94 1.14 1.11
N THR A 152 -17.81 1.83 1.28
CA THR A 152 -17.24 2.73 0.27
C THR A 152 -16.91 1.98 -1.01
N VAL A 153 -16.18 0.86 -0.92
CA VAL A 153 -15.79 0.04 -2.08
C VAL A 153 -17.01 -0.45 -2.86
N ARG A 154 -18.05 -0.95 -2.15
CA ARG A 154 -19.30 -1.44 -2.77
C ARG A 154 -20.10 -0.35 -3.46
N GLU A 155 -20.15 0.84 -2.88
CA GLU A 155 -20.94 1.96 -3.41
C GLU A 155 -20.19 2.77 -4.49
N MET A 156 -18.89 2.47 -4.73
CA MET A 156 -18.05 3.14 -5.71
C MET A 156 -17.36 2.13 -6.65
N PRO A 157 -18.11 1.38 -7.47
CA PRO A 157 -17.56 0.29 -8.30
C PRO A 157 -16.59 0.77 -9.38
N ASP A 158 -16.69 2.04 -9.79
CA ASP A 158 -15.82 2.63 -10.81
C ASP A 158 -14.46 3.10 -10.27
N VAL A 159 -14.25 3.03 -8.95
CA VAL A 159 -12.97 3.36 -8.32
C VAL A 159 -12.20 2.08 -8.03
N ARG A 160 -10.92 2.03 -8.42
CA ARG A 160 -10.01 0.94 -8.05
C ARG A 160 -9.44 1.20 -6.66
N PHE A 161 -9.63 0.25 -5.76
CA PHE A 161 -9.13 0.32 -4.39
C PHE A 161 -7.99 -0.67 -4.16
N VAL A 162 -7.02 -0.31 -3.34
CA VAL A 162 -5.98 -1.22 -2.85
C VAL A 162 -5.96 -1.15 -1.33
N LEU A 163 -6.20 -2.27 -0.65
CA LEU A 163 -6.15 -2.32 0.81
C LEU A 163 -4.71 -2.49 1.28
N ASP A 164 -4.17 -1.48 1.95
CA ASP A 164 -2.83 -1.54 2.53
C ASP A 164 -2.77 -2.50 3.72
N HIS A 165 -1.65 -3.24 3.83
CA HIS A 165 -1.28 -4.06 4.99
C HIS A 165 -2.38 -5.02 5.46
N ALA A 166 -3.11 -5.62 4.50
CA ALA A 166 -4.22 -6.52 4.81
C ALA A 166 -5.30 -5.88 5.73
N GLY A 167 -5.44 -4.56 5.73
CA GLY A 167 -6.34 -3.82 6.62
C GLY A 167 -5.88 -3.80 8.08
N ASN A 168 -4.57 -3.92 8.30
CA ASN A 168 -3.92 -3.79 9.62
C ASN A 168 -4.47 -4.75 10.70
N PRO A 169 -4.50 -6.08 10.48
CA PRO A 169 -5.01 -7.02 11.46
C PRO A 169 -4.28 -6.92 12.80
N GLU A 170 -5.01 -7.17 13.87
CA GLU A 170 -4.40 -7.45 15.16
C GLU A 170 -4.00 -8.93 15.19
N ILE A 171 -2.68 -9.19 15.24
CA ILE A 171 -2.15 -10.55 15.28
C ILE A 171 -2.20 -11.05 16.73
N ALA A 172 -3.37 -11.55 17.12
CA ALA A 172 -3.69 -12.05 18.48
C ALA A 172 -4.56 -13.31 18.38
N PRO A 173 -4.64 -14.14 19.42
CA PRO A 173 -5.39 -15.40 19.40
C PRO A 173 -6.84 -15.27 18.92
N ASP A 174 -7.54 -14.19 19.33
CA ASP A 174 -8.94 -13.94 18.99
C ASP A 174 -9.10 -12.93 17.83
N GLY A 175 -7.99 -12.43 17.25
CA GLY A 175 -7.97 -11.38 16.23
C GLY A 175 -8.36 -11.88 14.84
N LEU A 176 -7.99 -13.11 14.51
CA LEU A 176 -8.13 -13.69 13.18
C LEU A 176 -9.60 -13.74 12.70
N GLU A 177 -10.48 -14.37 13.47
CA GLU A 177 -11.88 -14.57 13.05
C GLU A 177 -12.61 -13.24 12.87
N ARG A 178 -12.41 -12.31 13.81
CA ARG A 178 -13.00 -10.98 13.74
C ARG A 178 -12.53 -10.21 12.50
N TRP A 179 -11.22 -10.22 12.25
CA TRP A 179 -10.64 -9.55 11.09
C TRP A 179 -11.10 -10.20 9.78
N ALA A 180 -11.08 -11.54 9.69
CA ALA A 180 -11.54 -12.28 8.52
C ALA A 180 -13.01 -11.97 8.18
N ALA A 181 -13.88 -11.91 9.20
CA ALA A 181 -15.29 -11.55 9.01
C ALA A 181 -15.47 -10.12 8.50
N LEU A 182 -14.66 -9.15 8.98
CA LEU A 182 -14.70 -7.77 8.48
C LEU A 182 -14.20 -7.69 7.03
N LEU A 183 -13.16 -8.47 6.71
CA LEU A 183 -12.52 -8.46 5.39
C LEU A 183 -13.39 -9.13 4.31
N ALA A 184 -14.21 -10.12 4.67
CA ALA A 184 -15.07 -10.86 3.75
C ALA A 184 -15.97 -9.95 2.90
N GLY A 185 -16.36 -8.81 3.44
CA GLY A 185 -17.11 -7.80 2.70
C GLY A 185 -16.38 -7.22 1.49
N LEU A 186 -15.05 -7.10 1.57
CA LEU A 186 -14.18 -6.65 0.47
C LEU A 186 -13.88 -7.79 -0.51
N GLY A 187 -13.74 -9.01 -0.02
CA GLY A 187 -13.46 -10.19 -0.86
C GLY A 187 -14.44 -10.39 -2.01
N HIS A 188 -15.70 -9.95 -1.83
CA HIS A 188 -16.75 -10.03 -2.85
C HIS A 188 -16.78 -8.83 -3.83
N CYS A 189 -15.85 -7.89 -3.71
CA CYS A 189 -15.77 -6.71 -4.58
C CYS A 189 -14.64 -6.89 -5.60
N ASP A 190 -14.93 -6.78 -6.90
CA ASP A 190 -13.91 -6.95 -7.96
C ASP A 190 -13.00 -5.72 -8.11
N ASN A 191 -13.42 -4.58 -7.57
CA ASN A 191 -12.70 -3.32 -7.63
C ASN A 191 -11.73 -3.09 -6.46
N VAL A 192 -11.36 -4.14 -5.71
CA VAL A 192 -10.37 -4.05 -4.63
C VAL A 192 -9.34 -5.17 -4.70
N ALA A 193 -8.05 -4.78 -4.60
CA ALA A 193 -6.92 -5.67 -4.36
C ALA A 193 -6.35 -5.43 -2.95
N VAL A 194 -5.46 -6.30 -2.49
CA VAL A 194 -4.90 -6.25 -1.13
C VAL A 194 -3.39 -6.38 -1.18
N LYS A 195 -2.68 -5.62 -0.37
CA LYS A 195 -1.23 -5.77 -0.17
C LYS A 195 -0.93 -6.77 0.93
N LEU A 196 -0.20 -7.82 0.58
CA LEU A 196 0.48 -8.71 1.51
C LEU A 196 1.74 -7.98 2.01
N SER A 197 1.56 -7.07 2.94
CA SER A 197 2.58 -6.20 3.51
C SER A 197 2.25 -5.87 4.97
N GLY A 198 3.20 -5.30 5.71
CA GLY A 198 2.98 -4.80 7.08
C GLY A 198 2.74 -5.88 8.16
N LEU A 199 2.48 -7.13 7.80
CA LEU A 199 2.15 -8.20 8.76
C LEU A 199 3.31 -8.50 9.72
N VAL A 200 4.56 -8.44 9.25
CA VAL A 200 5.75 -8.71 10.07
C VAL A 200 5.87 -7.75 11.24
N THR A 201 5.45 -6.49 11.09
CA THR A 201 5.51 -5.47 12.14
C THR A 201 4.35 -5.54 13.14
N ARG A 202 3.33 -6.34 12.84
CA ARG A 202 2.14 -6.55 13.67
C ARG A 202 2.23 -7.79 14.55
N ALA A 203 3.08 -8.75 14.19
CA ALA A 203 3.24 -9.97 14.94
C ALA A 203 4.21 -9.78 16.14
N PRO A 204 3.93 -10.37 17.30
CA PRO A 204 4.90 -10.42 18.39
C PRO A 204 6.21 -11.13 18.01
N ALA A 205 6.13 -12.06 17.05
CA ALA A 205 7.27 -12.72 16.43
C ALA A 205 7.04 -12.78 14.92
N PRO A 206 7.89 -12.11 14.10
CA PRO A 206 7.70 -11.95 12.67
C PRO A 206 8.14 -13.19 11.88
N HIS A 207 7.50 -14.34 12.13
CA HIS A 207 7.79 -15.59 11.43
C HIS A 207 6.55 -16.17 10.76
N ALA A 208 6.75 -16.85 9.65
CA ALA A 208 5.68 -17.36 8.80
C ALA A 208 4.59 -18.17 9.53
N PRO A 209 4.90 -19.06 10.50
CA PRO A 209 3.85 -19.83 11.19
C PRO A 209 2.78 -19.00 11.89
N SER A 210 3.13 -17.87 12.51
CA SER A 210 2.15 -17.00 13.19
C SER A 210 1.31 -16.18 12.21
N LEU A 211 1.82 -15.93 11.01
CA LEU A 211 1.18 -15.13 9.97
C LEU A 211 0.41 -15.97 8.95
N ARG A 212 0.67 -17.29 8.90
CA ARG A 212 0.05 -18.22 7.95
C ARG A 212 -1.48 -18.12 7.94
N PRO A 213 -2.19 -18.17 9.07
CA PRO A 213 -3.66 -18.11 9.05
C PRO A 213 -4.21 -16.83 8.42
N TYR A 214 -3.49 -15.72 8.56
CA TYR A 214 -3.88 -14.44 7.94
C TYR A 214 -3.65 -14.46 6.42
N ALA A 215 -2.53 -15.01 5.97
CA ALA A 215 -2.26 -15.16 4.54
C ALA A 215 -3.25 -16.14 3.87
N ASP A 216 -3.62 -17.23 4.53
CA ASP A 216 -4.61 -18.19 4.03
C ASP A 216 -5.97 -17.52 3.82
N VAL A 217 -6.43 -16.68 4.76
CA VAL A 217 -7.66 -15.88 4.60
C VAL A 217 -7.56 -14.92 3.41
N LEU A 218 -6.41 -14.25 3.23
CA LEU A 218 -6.22 -13.35 2.08
C LEU A 218 -6.31 -14.11 0.76
N LEU A 219 -5.64 -15.25 0.66
CA LEU A 219 -5.67 -16.09 -0.54
C LEU A 219 -7.07 -16.66 -0.81
N GLU A 220 -7.79 -17.07 0.23
CA GLU A 220 -9.17 -17.57 0.10
C GLU A 220 -10.14 -16.49 -0.38
N GLN A 221 -10.02 -15.26 0.14
CA GLN A 221 -10.99 -14.20 -0.15
C GLN A 221 -10.68 -13.39 -1.41
N PHE A 222 -9.41 -13.21 -1.76
CA PHE A 222 -9.01 -12.36 -2.88
C PHE A 222 -8.36 -13.14 -4.03
N GLY A 223 -7.84 -14.32 -3.78
CA GLY A 223 -7.05 -15.05 -4.76
C GLY A 223 -5.72 -14.37 -5.09
N PRO A 224 -4.83 -15.05 -5.83
CA PRO A 224 -3.52 -14.50 -6.21
C PRO A 224 -3.63 -13.29 -7.15
N GLU A 225 -4.70 -13.19 -7.95
CA GLU A 225 -4.91 -12.10 -8.91
C GLU A 225 -5.29 -10.76 -8.25
N ARG A 226 -5.69 -10.77 -6.98
CA ARG A 226 -6.02 -9.56 -6.21
C ARG A 226 -5.15 -9.41 -4.97
N LEU A 227 -4.06 -10.18 -4.88
CA LEU A 227 -3.06 -10.07 -3.82
C LEU A 227 -1.74 -9.57 -4.42
N MET A 228 -1.07 -8.60 -3.79
CA MET A 228 0.23 -8.09 -4.22
C MET A 228 1.21 -8.00 -3.06
N PHE A 229 2.45 -8.42 -3.30
CA PHE A 229 3.54 -8.29 -2.33
C PHE A 229 3.93 -6.83 -2.14
N GLY A 230 4.20 -6.43 -0.89
CA GLY A 230 4.84 -5.18 -0.52
C GLY A 230 5.74 -5.37 0.69
N SER A 231 6.94 -4.81 0.67
CA SER A 231 7.90 -4.95 1.77
C SER A 231 7.51 -4.10 2.98
N ASP A 232 6.86 -2.97 2.75
CA ASP A 232 6.69 -1.91 3.74
C ASP A 232 8.05 -1.40 4.27
N TRP A 233 9.09 -1.43 3.43
CA TRP A 233 10.40 -0.87 3.78
C TRP A 233 10.34 0.66 3.81
N PRO A 234 10.98 1.33 4.75
CA PRO A 234 11.81 0.80 5.83
C PRO A 234 11.04 0.43 7.10
N VAL A 235 9.72 0.54 7.12
CA VAL A 235 8.89 0.25 8.31
C VAL A 235 9.08 -1.20 8.77
N CYS A 236 9.29 -2.14 7.85
CA CYS A 236 9.57 -3.55 8.15
C CYS A 236 10.82 -3.75 9.03
N LEU A 237 11.79 -2.81 9.01
CA LEU A 237 13.01 -2.85 9.84
C LEU A 237 12.73 -2.82 11.35
N ARG A 238 11.49 -2.52 11.75
CA ARG A 238 11.03 -2.67 13.13
C ARG A 238 10.97 -4.13 13.58
N ALA A 239 10.91 -5.06 12.65
CA ALA A 239 10.68 -6.48 12.93
C ALA A 239 11.77 -7.37 12.32
N THR A 240 12.17 -7.11 11.07
CA THR A 240 13.19 -7.86 10.34
C THR A 240 13.76 -6.99 9.21
N ASP A 241 14.83 -7.44 8.54
CA ASP A 241 15.36 -6.74 7.36
C ASP A 241 14.50 -6.97 6.11
N TYR A 242 14.87 -6.33 5.00
CA TYR A 242 14.17 -6.45 3.72
C TYR A 242 14.11 -7.90 3.23
N ALA A 243 15.26 -8.59 3.25
CA ALA A 243 15.34 -9.97 2.81
C ALA A 243 14.50 -10.92 3.68
N GLY A 244 14.48 -10.70 4.98
CA GLY A 244 13.61 -11.43 5.92
C GLY A 244 12.13 -11.21 5.63
N THR A 245 11.72 -9.97 5.30
CA THR A 245 10.34 -9.67 4.90
C THR A 245 9.96 -10.42 3.63
N VAL A 246 10.83 -10.41 2.62
CA VAL A 246 10.65 -11.19 1.38
C VAL A 246 10.53 -12.68 1.68
N ALA A 247 11.43 -13.24 2.48
CA ALA A 247 11.43 -14.66 2.83
C ALA A 247 10.16 -15.09 3.58
N VAL A 248 9.65 -14.23 4.47
CA VAL A 248 8.36 -14.47 5.14
C VAL A 248 7.22 -14.50 4.12
N ALA A 249 7.12 -13.52 3.23
CA ALA A 249 6.10 -13.49 2.19
C ALA A 249 6.17 -14.74 1.29
N GLU A 250 7.36 -15.13 0.83
CA GLU A 250 7.58 -16.35 0.03
C GLU A 250 7.16 -17.62 0.79
N SER A 251 7.47 -17.71 2.07
CA SER A 251 7.00 -18.81 2.89
C SER A 251 5.48 -18.86 3.00
N LEU A 252 4.82 -17.71 3.15
CA LEU A 252 3.36 -17.59 3.25
C LEU A 252 2.65 -17.99 1.94
N THR A 253 3.28 -17.77 0.79
CA THR A 253 2.73 -18.05 -0.54
C THR A 253 3.32 -19.31 -1.20
N GLY A 254 4.12 -20.09 -0.46
CA GLY A 254 4.88 -21.21 -1.01
C GLY A 254 4.06 -22.40 -1.54
N ALA A 255 2.75 -22.43 -1.30
CA ALA A 255 1.83 -23.42 -1.88
C ALA A 255 1.26 -23.01 -3.25
N LEU A 256 1.49 -21.78 -3.68
CA LEU A 256 1.03 -21.27 -4.98
C LEU A 256 1.81 -21.88 -6.14
N SER A 257 1.15 -22.07 -7.26
CA SER A 257 1.79 -22.39 -8.52
C SER A 257 2.70 -21.26 -8.99
N THR A 258 3.54 -21.52 -10.00
CA THR A 258 4.41 -20.50 -10.60
C THR A 258 3.63 -19.30 -11.13
N ASP A 259 2.49 -19.56 -11.80
CA ASP A 259 1.65 -18.51 -12.39
C ASP A 259 0.96 -17.67 -11.31
N GLU A 260 0.43 -18.32 -10.27
CA GLU A 260 -0.17 -17.62 -9.12
C GLU A 260 0.86 -16.79 -8.36
N SER A 261 2.07 -17.34 -8.14
CA SER A 261 3.18 -16.58 -7.55
C SER A 261 3.55 -15.36 -8.40
N ALA A 262 3.57 -15.51 -9.74
CA ALA A 262 3.84 -14.40 -10.64
C ALA A 262 2.77 -13.29 -10.52
N GLN A 263 1.50 -13.63 -10.23
CA GLN A 263 0.48 -12.63 -9.94
C GLN A 263 0.80 -11.87 -8.65
N VAL A 264 1.05 -12.58 -7.55
CA VAL A 264 1.31 -11.96 -6.22
C VAL A 264 2.56 -11.07 -6.26
N TYR A 265 3.62 -11.53 -6.91
CA TYR A 265 4.92 -10.83 -6.92
C TYR A 265 5.09 -9.83 -8.08
N GLY A 266 4.06 -9.58 -8.89
CA GLY A 266 4.21 -8.59 -9.95
C GLY A 266 2.93 -8.32 -10.73
N GLY A 267 2.27 -9.33 -11.28
CA GLY A 267 1.13 -9.18 -12.18
C GLY A 267 -0.02 -8.37 -11.59
N THR A 268 -0.35 -8.59 -10.33
CA THR A 268 -1.41 -7.83 -9.64
C THR A 268 -1.03 -6.35 -9.49
N ALA A 269 0.19 -6.05 -9.02
CA ALA A 269 0.66 -4.68 -8.90
C ALA A 269 0.70 -3.97 -10.27
N ALA A 270 1.16 -4.68 -11.31
CA ALA A 270 1.23 -4.17 -12.67
C ALA A 270 -0.16 -3.75 -13.19
N ARG A 271 -1.17 -4.59 -13.03
CA ARG A 271 -2.55 -4.26 -13.44
C ARG A 271 -3.17 -3.11 -12.64
N TRP A 272 -2.96 -3.10 -11.33
CA TRP A 272 -3.62 -2.14 -10.45
C TRP A 272 -2.99 -0.75 -10.51
N TYR A 273 -1.69 -0.67 -10.75
CA TYR A 273 -0.94 0.58 -10.82
C TYR A 273 -0.46 0.94 -12.24
N GLY A 274 -0.80 0.11 -13.26
CA GLY A 274 -0.48 0.42 -14.66
C GLY A 274 1.03 0.38 -14.95
N THR A 275 1.77 -0.53 -14.33
CA THR A 275 3.24 -0.63 -14.47
C THR A 275 3.68 -1.63 -15.55
N ASP A 276 2.79 -2.07 -16.41
CA ASP A 276 3.03 -3.08 -17.46
C ASP A 276 3.90 -2.61 -18.65
N THR A 277 4.31 -1.32 -18.68
CA THR A 277 5.07 -0.72 -19.78
C THR A 277 6.54 -0.52 -19.49
#